data_19521e6c2c010e122db098b1bf8aa84d
#
_entry.id   19521e6c2c010e122db098b1bf8aa84d
#
_cell.length_a   1.000
_cell.length_b   1.000
_cell.length_c   1.000
_cell.angle_alpha   90.00
_cell.angle_beta   90.00
_cell.angle_gamma   90.00
#
_symmetry.space_group_name_H-M   'P 1'
#
loop_
_entity.id
_entity.type
_entity.pdbx_description
1 polymer ?
#
loop_
_entity_poly.entity_id
_entity_poly.type
_entity_poly.pdbx_seq_one_letter_code
_entity_poly.pdbx_strand_id
1 'polypeptide(L)'
;MARRPFQLANGNGEPIRGDVWIDETGGSDGVIVICHGFKGFKDWGFFPSTAEQLATRTGRPVVTFNFSGSGIGADMENFTELDKFERNTFTQEIDDLAVVLDAAQAGELPALTSRDRFGLLAHSRGGIAAVITAAEDSRVGCLVTWNAVAYANRWSAKQRKEWRRSGRIEILNSRTGQMLPLGLALLEDSERNAQRLDVLKAASRLSVPYLVIHGTDDESVSVADGVRLAEAGPSASTRLELIEGGGHTLGAVHPFQGTTEHLTRAVELTAGWFSENLAD
;
A
#
# COMPACT_ATOMS: atom_id res chain seq x y z
N MET A 1 7.41 7.34 21.17
CA MET A 1 7.04 6.43 20.06
C MET A 1 7.97 5.22 20.09
N ALA A 2 7.42 3.98 20.08
CA ALA A 2 8.20 2.75 19.98
C ALA A 2 7.99 2.12 18.60
N ARG A 3 9.06 1.58 18.02
CA ARG A 3 9.06 0.77 16.80
C ARG A 3 9.48 -0.66 17.13
N ARG A 4 8.67 -1.64 16.79
CA ARG A 4 8.87 -3.06 17.12
C ARG A 4 8.88 -3.89 15.83
N PRO A 5 10.02 -4.47 15.42
CA PRO A 5 10.09 -5.28 14.21
C PRO A 5 9.39 -6.63 14.37
N PHE A 6 8.85 -7.14 13.27
CA PHE A 6 8.30 -8.48 13.17
C PHE A 6 8.65 -9.15 11.84
N GLN A 7 8.51 -10.47 11.81
CA GLN A 7 8.56 -11.25 10.58
C GLN A 7 7.48 -12.33 10.64
N LEU A 8 6.65 -12.37 9.60
CA LEU A 8 5.67 -13.42 9.34
C LEU A 8 6.13 -14.24 8.13
N ALA A 9 5.44 -15.32 7.84
CA ALA A 9 5.58 -16.10 6.62
C ALA A 9 4.24 -16.14 5.90
N ASN A 10 4.24 -15.92 4.57
CA ASN A 10 3.05 -16.12 3.77
C ASN A 10 2.80 -17.62 3.51
N GLY A 11 1.72 -17.95 2.78
CA GLY A 11 1.34 -19.31 2.45
C GLY A 11 2.40 -20.13 1.68
N ASN A 12 3.38 -19.46 1.07
CA ASN A 12 4.50 -20.08 0.36
C ASN A 12 5.79 -20.15 1.21
N GLY A 13 5.74 -19.73 2.48
CA GLY A 13 6.89 -19.65 3.37
C GLY A 13 7.82 -18.46 3.13
N GLU A 14 7.42 -17.51 2.25
CA GLU A 14 8.21 -16.30 2.00
C GLU A 14 8.03 -15.28 3.13
N PRO A 15 9.11 -14.59 3.55
CA PRO A 15 9.04 -13.69 4.69
C PRO A 15 8.30 -12.38 4.35
N ILE A 16 7.37 -11.98 5.24
CA ILE A 16 6.77 -10.66 5.31
C ILE A 16 7.41 -9.96 6.50
N ARG A 17 8.25 -8.95 6.22
CA ARG A 17 9.01 -8.23 7.26
C ARG A 17 8.37 -6.87 7.50
N GLY A 18 8.12 -6.54 8.76
CA GLY A 18 7.42 -5.31 9.10
C GLY A 18 7.82 -4.72 10.45
N ASP A 19 7.15 -3.62 10.79
CA ASP A 19 7.26 -2.95 12.07
C ASP A 19 5.90 -2.55 12.59
N VAL A 20 5.74 -2.61 13.90
CA VAL A 20 4.63 -2.01 14.61
C VAL A 20 5.11 -0.72 15.28
N TRP A 21 4.42 0.38 14.99
CA TRP A 21 4.65 1.71 15.57
C TRP A 21 3.58 1.98 16.60
N ILE A 22 3.99 2.22 17.85
CA ILE A 22 3.07 2.38 18.99
C ILE A 22 3.44 3.64 19.77
N ASP A 23 2.43 4.46 20.03
CA ASP A 23 2.48 5.41 21.11
C ASP A 23 2.06 4.70 22.41
N GLU A 24 2.99 4.52 23.33
CA GLU A 24 2.75 3.81 24.60
C GLU A 24 1.70 4.50 25.48
N THR A 25 1.31 5.73 25.15
CA THR A 25 0.26 6.49 25.81
C THR A 25 -1.11 6.37 25.11
N GLY A 26 -1.15 5.77 23.91
CA GLY A 26 -2.37 5.58 23.11
C GLY A 26 -3.16 4.34 23.52
N GLY A 27 -4.49 4.38 23.34
CA GLY A 27 -5.41 3.32 23.78
C GLY A 27 -6.54 3.00 22.81
N SER A 28 -6.45 3.39 21.55
CA SER A 28 -7.51 3.13 20.56
C SER A 28 -7.51 1.69 20.03
N ASP A 29 -8.70 1.15 19.74
CA ASP A 29 -8.88 -0.26 19.40
C ASP A 29 -8.56 -0.63 17.95
N GLY A 30 -8.58 0.30 17.00
CA GLY A 30 -8.23 0.02 15.60
C GLY A 30 -6.72 0.08 15.32
N VAL A 31 -6.28 -0.61 14.27
CA VAL A 31 -4.90 -0.61 13.76
C VAL A 31 -4.87 -0.04 12.35
N ILE A 32 -3.91 0.82 12.06
CA ILE A 32 -3.66 1.32 10.71
C ILE A 32 -2.57 0.46 10.05
N VAL A 33 -2.81 -0.05 8.85
CA VAL A 33 -1.83 -0.81 8.07
C VAL A 33 -1.45 -0.04 6.82
N ILE A 34 -0.14 0.14 6.57
CA ILE A 34 0.39 0.89 5.42
C ILE A 34 0.95 -0.06 4.37
N CYS A 35 0.42 0.04 3.14
CA CYS A 35 0.84 -0.72 1.97
C CYS A 35 1.68 0.15 1.04
N HIS A 36 2.94 -0.23 0.80
CA HIS A 36 3.84 0.48 -0.12
C HIS A 36 3.53 0.19 -1.59
N GLY A 37 4.02 1.04 -2.50
CA GLY A 37 3.88 0.88 -3.94
C GLY A 37 4.98 0.05 -4.60
N PHE A 38 4.92 -0.01 -5.95
CA PHE A 38 5.94 -0.66 -6.79
C PHE A 38 7.31 -0.02 -6.62
N LYS A 39 8.35 -0.83 -6.48
CA LYS A 39 9.72 -0.40 -6.13
C LYS A 39 9.83 0.37 -4.80
N GLY A 40 8.76 0.36 -4.01
CA GLY A 40 8.74 0.87 -2.65
C GLY A 40 9.05 -0.23 -1.64
N PHE A 41 9.21 0.17 -0.41
CA PHE A 41 9.36 -0.70 0.77
C PHE A 41 8.96 0.08 2.03
N LYS A 42 8.74 -0.63 3.12
CA LYS A 42 8.23 -0.02 4.37
C LYS A 42 9.05 1.14 4.94
N ASP A 43 10.35 1.18 4.64
CA ASP A 43 11.28 2.24 5.08
C ASP A 43 11.59 3.25 3.98
N TRP A 44 10.92 3.17 2.82
CA TRP A 44 11.15 4.12 1.73
C TRP A 44 10.66 5.52 2.10
N GLY A 45 11.56 6.51 2.01
CA GLY A 45 11.26 7.93 2.11
C GLY A 45 10.32 8.28 3.26
N PHE A 46 9.10 8.63 2.93
CA PHE A 46 8.11 9.16 3.87
C PHE A 46 7.44 8.12 4.77
N PHE A 47 7.47 6.83 4.46
CA PHE A 47 6.67 5.84 5.20
C PHE A 47 6.96 5.78 6.70
N PRO A 48 8.24 5.78 7.17
CA PRO A 48 8.53 5.79 8.60
C PRO A 48 7.96 7.02 9.31
N SER A 49 8.18 8.21 8.73
CA SER A 49 7.66 9.46 9.28
C SER A 49 6.13 9.52 9.27
N THR A 50 5.50 8.99 8.21
CA THR A 50 4.04 8.89 8.12
C THR A 50 3.49 7.96 9.20
N ALA A 51 4.09 6.79 9.39
CA ALA A 51 3.68 5.83 10.42
C ALA A 51 3.76 6.43 11.82
N GLU A 52 4.87 7.10 12.14
CA GLU A 52 5.05 7.79 13.41
C GLU A 52 4.00 8.89 13.63
N GLN A 53 3.79 9.74 12.61
CA GLN A 53 2.81 10.83 12.71
C GLN A 53 1.37 10.32 12.84
N LEU A 54 0.99 9.26 12.09
CA LEU A 54 -0.33 8.67 12.21
C LEU A 54 -0.54 8.04 13.60
N ALA A 55 0.45 7.28 14.10
CA ALA A 55 0.37 6.70 15.43
C ALA A 55 0.20 7.77 16.52
N THR A 56 0.99 8.87 16.45
CA THR A 56 0.89 9.98 17.41
C THR A 56 -0.44 10.73 17.31
N ARG A 57 -0.91 11.04 16.09
CA ARG A 57 -2.10 11.88 15.89
C ARG A 57 -3.40 11.14 16.16
N THR A 58 -3.44 9.82 15.89
CA THR A 58 -4.66 9.02 16.03
C THR A 58 -4.69 8.22 17.34
N GLY A 59 -3.55 8.09 18.05
CA GLY A 59 -3.41 7.19 19.20
C GLY A 59 -3.51 5.70 18.83
N ARG A 60 -3.48 5.36 17.54
CA ARG A 60 -3.63 3.99 17.03
C ARG A 60 -2.28 3.39 16.68
N PRO A 61 -2.06 2.10 16.94
CA PRO A 61 -0.91 1.39 16.39
C PRO A 61 -0.90 1.45 14.86
N VAL A 62 0.30 1.60 14.28
CA VAL A 62 0.49 1.59 12.82
C VAL A 62 1.41 0.44 12.46
N VAL A 63 1.02 -0.36 11.48
CA VAL A 63 1.81 -1.47 10.95
C VAL A 63 2.34 -1.07 9.57
N THR A 64 3.65 -1.15 9.39
CA THR A 64 4.32 -1.04 8.10
C THR A 64 4.98 -2.37 7.76
N PHE A 65 4.91 -2.81 6.51
CA PHE A 65 5.50 -4.09 6.11
C PHE A 65 6.00 -4.05 4.67
N ASN A 66 6.92 -4.94 4.34
CA ASN A 66 7.31 -5.25 2.97
C ASN A 66 6.48 -6.41 2.46
N PHE A 67 5.82 -6.25 1.31
CA PHE A 67 5.26 -7.40 0.60
C PHE A 67 6.37 -8.43 0.35
N SER A 68 6.07 -9.71 0.48
CA SER A 68 7.05 -10.80 0.39
C SER A 68 7.79 -10.81 -0.95
N GLY A 69 7.11 -10.37 -2.01
CA GLY A 69 7.65 -10.19 -3.36
C GLY A 69 8.27 -8.83 -3.64
N SER A 70 8.50 -7.98 -2.62
CA SER A 70 9.07 -6.64 -2.83
C SER A 70 10.51 -6.65 -3.39
N GLY A 71 11.23 -7.78 -3.22
CA GLY A 71 12.63 -7.91 -3.61
C GLY A 71 13.62 -7.28 -2.61
N ILE A 72 13.12 -6.67 -1.55
CA ILE A 72 13.94 -6.07 -0.50
C ILE A 72 14.51 -7.16 0.40
N GLY A 73 15.82 -7.16 0.55
CA GLY A 73 16.54 -8.13 1.37
C GLY A 73 16.43 -7.90 2.87
N ALA A 74 17.20 -8.69 3.63
CA ALA A 74 17.21 -8.64 5.09
C ALA A 74 17.78 -7.34 5.68
N ASP A 75 18.46 -6.53 4.86
CA ASP A 75 18.93 -5.18 5.23
C ASP A 75 17.80 -4.13 5.23
N MET A 76 16.59 -4.50 4.76
CA MET A 76 15.39 -3.66 4.68
C MET A 76 15.52 -2.43 3.75
N GLU A 77 16.50 -2.38 2.88
CA GLU A 77 16.79 -1.21 2.05
C GLU A 77 17.09 -1.54 0.57
N ASN A 78 17.82 -2.63 0.34
CA ASN A 78 18.32 -2.95 -0.99
C ASN A 78 17.55 -4.10 -1.66
N PHE A 79 17.40 -3.99 -2.99
CA PHE A 79 16.80 -5.04 -3.82
C PHE A 79 17.82 -6.15 -4.05
N THR A 80 17.95 -7.06 -3.09
CA THR A 80 18.86 -8.21 -3.13
C THR A 80 18.16 -9.55 -3.35
N GLU A 81 16.83 -9.60 -3.17
CA GLU A 81 15.99 -10.79 -3.40
C GLU A 81 15.26 -10.69 -4.77
N LEU A 82 16.04 -10.51 -5.86
CA LEU A 82 15.51 -10.23 -7.20
C LEU A 82 14.62 -11.33 -7.78
N ASP A 83 14.88 -12.57 -7.42
CA ASP A 83 14.07 -13.72 -7.80
C ASP A 83 12.65 -13.62 -7.21
N LYS A 84 12.48 -13.09 -6.00
CA LYS A 84 11.18 -12.81 -5.40
C LYS A 84 10.49 -11.66 -6.10
N PHE A 85 11.22 -10.59 -6.40
CA PHE A 85 10.69 -9.47 -7.17
C PHE A 85 10.19 -9.91 -8.55
N GLU A 86 10.93 -10.78 -9.23
CA GLU A 86 10.56 -11.31 -10.55
C GLU A 86 9.27 -12.14 -10.50
N ARG A 87 9.08 -12.93 -9.44
CA ARG A 87 7.89 -13.81 -9.27
C ARG A 87 6.69 -13.12 -8.63
N ASN A 88 6.84 -11.88 -8.14
CA ASN A 88 5.78 -11.17 -7.45
C ASN A 88 4.51 -11.00 -8.31
N THR A 89 3.35 -11.11 -7.69
CA THR A 89 2.05 -10.95 -8.34
C THR A 89 1.13 -10.03 -7.53
N PHE A 90 0.07 -9.52 -8.14
CA PHE A 90 -0.95 -8.74 -7.43
C PHE A 90 -1.72 -9.58 -6.42
N THR A 91 -2.06 -10.82 -6.82
CA THR A 91 -2.75 -11.75 -5.91
C THR A 91 -1.90 -12.04 -4.68
N GLN A 92 -0.58 -12.23 -4.85
CA GLN A 92 0.33 -12.42 -3.71
C GLN A 92 0.37 -11.20 -2.79
N GLU A 93 0.35 -9.97 -3.31
CA GLU A 93 0.30 -8.76 -2.48
C GLU A 93 -1.01 -8.67 -1.67
N ILE A 94 -2.14 -9.10 -2.24
CA ILE A 94 -3.41 -9.19 -1.52
C ILE A 94 -3.34 -10.25 -0.41
N ASP A 95 -2.79 -11.42 -0.71
CA ASP A 95 -2.67 -12.52 0.24
C ASP A 95 -1.66 -12.18 1.37
N ASP A 96 -0.56 -11.48 1.06
CA ASP A 96 0.39 -10.98 2.06
C ASP A 96 -0.29 -9.98 3.03
N LEU A 97 -1.13 -9.07 2.51
CA LEU A 97 -1.89 -8.15 3.35
C LEU A 97 -2.85 -8.92 4.27
N ALA A 98 -3.53 -9.94 3.77
CA ALA A 98 -4.42 -10.78 4.59
C ALA A 98 -3.64 -11.45 5.75
N VAL A 99 -2.43 -11.99 5.49
CA VAL A 99 -1.56 -12.56 6.53
C VAL A 99 -1.22 -11.54 7.62
N VAL A 100 -0.95 -10.29 7.25
CA VAL A 100 -0.68 -9.21 8.23
C VAL A 100 -1.92 -8.90 9.07
N LEU A 101 -3.12 -8.83 8.44
CA LEU A 101 -4.37 -8.61 9.16
C LEU A 101 -4.70 -9.78 10.10
N ASP A 102 -4.48 -11.02 9.67
CA ASP A 102 -4.70 -12.23 10.47
C ASP A 102 -3.79 -12.25 11.70
N ALA A 103 -2.50 -11.96 11.53
CA ALA A 103 -1.54 -11.89 12.63
C ALA A 103 -1.88 -10.76 13.64
N ALA A 104 -2.33 -9.61 13.15
CA ALA A 104 -2.78 -8.52 14.01
C ALA A 104 -4.06 -8.90 14.77
N GLN A 105 -5.01 -9.57 14.11
CA GLN A 105 -6.22 -10.07 14.75
C GLN A 105 -5.92 -11.13 15.81
N ALA A 106 -4.98 -12.01 15.55
CA ALA A 106 -4.55 -13.03 16.50
C ALA A 106 -3.73 -12.48 17.68
N GLY A 107 -3.29 -11.20 17.64
CA GLY A 107 -2.39 -10.63 18.63
C GLY A 107 -0.96 -11.19 18.54
N GLU A 108 -0.55 -11.66 17.37
CA GLU A 108 0.77 -12.23 17.11
C GLU A 108 1.83 -11.16 16.78
N LEU A 109 1.39 -9.94 16.46
CA LEU A 109 2.31 -8.83 16.22
C LEU A 109 2.83 -8.24 17.52
N PRO A 110 4.12 -7.85 17.61
CA PRO A 110 4.72 -7.37 18.85
C PRO A 110 4.01 -6.12 19.37
N ALA A 111 3.77 -6.11 20.69
CA ALA A 111 3.10 -5.03 21.41
C ALA A 111 1.65 -4.73 20.94
N LEU A 112 1.03 -5.60 20.14
CA LEU A 112 -0.38 -5.57 19.85
C LEU A 112 -1.09 -6.66 20.64
N THR A 113 -2.24 -6.30 21.25
CA THR A 113 -3.25 -7.27 21.63
C THR A 113 -4.11 -7.58 20.42
N SER A 114 -4.94 -8.64 20.47
CA SER A 114 -5.88 -8.96 19.38
C SER A 114 -6.68 -7.74 18.94
N ARG A 115 -6.78 -7.54 17.63
CA ARG A 115 -7.50 -6.42 16.99
C ARG A 115 -8.31 -6.93 15.82
N ASP A 116 -9.53 -6.48 15.69
CA ASP A 116 -10.49 -6.88 14.65
C ASP A 116 -10.98 -5.73 13.78
N ARG A 117 -10.39 -4.54 13.92
CA ARG A 117 -10.72 -3.35 13.12
C ARG A 117 -9.48 -2.72 12.51
N PHE A 118 -9.45 -2.61 11.18
CA PHE A 118 -8.29 -2.11 10.44
C PHE A 118 -8.62 -0.89 9.59
N GLY A 119 -7.75 0.10 9.63
CA GLY A 119 -7.66 1.16 8.63
C GLY A 119 -6.54 0.83 7.65
N LEU A 120 -6.78 0.95 6.36
CA LEU A 120 -5.74 0.75 5.34
C LEU A 120 -5.30 2.08 4.75
N LEU A 121 -4.00 2.34 4.73
CA LEU A 121 -3.37 3.40 3.94
C LEU A 121 -2.52 2.76 2.86
N ALA A 122 -2.74 3.10 1.60
CA ALA A 122 -1.97 2.53 0.51
C ALA A 122 -1.46 3.59 -0.47
N HIS A 123 -0.22 3.43 -0.92
CA HIS A 123 0.40 4.30 -1.91
C HIS A 123 0.55 3.60 -3.25
N SER A 124 0.20 4.30 -4.34
CA SER A 124 0.50 3.88 -5.71
C SER A 124 -0.06 2.47 -6.03
N ARG A 125 0.79 1.53 -6.46
CA ARG A 125 0.42 0.13 -6.74
C ARG A 125 -0.14 -0.60 -5.51
N GLY A 126 0.31 -0.25 -4.30
CA GLY A 126 -0.24 -0.83 -3.06
C GLY A 126 -1.75 -0.60 -2.91
N GLY A 127 -2.29 0.41 -3.59
CA GLY A 127 -3.72 0.66 -3.67
C GLY A 127 -4.52 -0.50 -4.26
N ILE A 128 -3.95 -1.33 -5.15
CA ILE A 128 -4.61 -2.52 -5.69
C ILE A 128 -4.95 -3.49 -4.56
N ALA A 129 -3.93 -3.86 -3.77
CA ALA A 129 -4.15 -4.78 -2.65
C ALA A 129 -5.12 -4.19 -1.62
N ALA A 130 -4.94 -2.92 -1.25
CA ALA A 130 -5.76 -2.29 -0.21
C ALA A 130 -7.23 -2.12 -0.62
N VAL A 131 -7.53 -1.66 -1.87
CA VAL A 131 -8.91 -1.48 -2.35
C VAL A 131 -9.63 -2.82 -2.45
N ILE A 132 -8.95 -3.86 -2.97
CA ILE A 132 -9.54 -5.19 -3.11
C ILE A 132 -9.77 -5.81 -1.73
N THR A 133 -8.79 -5.74 -0.84
CA THR A 133 -8.94 -6.25 0.54
C THR A 133 -10.06 -5.51 1.27
N ALA A 134 -10.17 -4.18 1.15
CA ALA A 134 -11.26 -3.43 1.78
C ALA A 134 -12.66 -3.81 1.25
N ALA A 135 -12.75 -4.30 0.02
CA ALA A 135 -14.02 -4.80 -0.56
C ALA A 135 -14.31 -6.26 -0.22
N GLU A 136 -13.31 -7.05 0.19
CA GLU A 136 -13.42 -8.50 0.44
C GLU A 136 -13.37 -8.86 1.94
N ASP A 137 -12.72 -8.04 2.77
CA ASP A 137 -12.49 -8.32 4.20
C ASP A 137 -13.29 -7.36 5.09
N SER A 138 -14.27 -7.89 5.81
CA SER A 138 -15.16 -7.11 6.69
C SER A 138 -14.46 -6.51 7.92
N ARG A 139 -13.24 -6.93 8.23
CA ARG A 139 -12.42 -6.34 9.30
C ARG A 139 -11.88 -4.96 8.93
N VAL A 140 -11.79 -4.65 7.63
CA VAL A 140 -11.40 -3.31 7.18
C VAL A 140 -12.56 -2.35 7.46
N GLY A 141 -12.30 -1.32 8.25
CA GLY A 141 -13.28 -0.34 8.64
C GLY A 141 -13.13 1.02 7.95
N CYS A 142 -11.98 1.27 7.35
CA CYS A 142 -11.68 2.55 6.73
C CYS A 142 -10.53 2.42 5.71
N LEU A 143 -10.60 3.13 4.59
CA LEU A 143 -9.59 3.09 3.53
C LEU A 143 -9.12 4.49 3.16
N VAL A 144 -7.80 4.63 2.97
CA VAL A 144 -7.17 5.82 2.38
C VAL A 144 -6.19 5.37 1.29
N THR A 145 -6.22 6.03 0.15
CA THR A 145 -5.21 5.81 -0.90
C THR A 145 -4.51 7.11 -1.27
N TRP A 146 -3.20 7.03 -1.46
CA TRP A 146 -2.35 8.11 -1.94
C TRP A 146 -1.82 7.78 -3.33
N ASN A 147 -2.13 8.61 -4.32
CA ASN A 147 -1.61 8.48 -5.69
C ASN A 147 -1.76 7.06 -6.25
N ALA A 148 -2.88 6.40 -5.94
CA ALA A 148 -3.09 4.99 -6.25
C ALA A 148 -3.50 4.77 -7.71
N VAL A 149 -3.13 3.60 -8.23
CA VAL A 149 -3.51 3.17 -9.58
C VAL A 149 -4.95 2.63 -9.60
N ALA A 150 -5.71 2.98 -10.65
CA ALA A 150 -7.08 2.49 -10.84
C ALA A 150 -7.14 1.12 -11.54
N TYR A 151 -6.02 0.62 -12.07
CA TYR A 151 -5.98 -0.59 -12.90
C TYR A 151 -4.77 -1.46 -12.57
N ALA A 152 -4.97 -2.76 -12.38
CA ALA A 152 -3.88 -3.72 -12.24
C ALA A 152 -3.17 -3.96 -13.58
N ASN A 153 -3.93 -4.14 -14.66
CA ASN A 153 -3.38 -4.35 -16.00
C ASN A 153 -3.26 -3.01 -16.76
N ARG A 154 -2.06 -2.46 -16.79
CA ARG A 154 -1.74 -1.16 -17.43
C ARG A 154 -0.89 -1.30 -18.70
N TRP A 155 -0.66 -2.51 -19.18
CA TRP A 155 0.18 -2.79 -20.34
C TRP A 155 -0.62 -2.87 -21.63
N SER A 156 -0.12 -2.23 -22.68
CA SER A 156 -0.68 -2.34 -24.03
C SER A 156 -0.56 -3.78 -24.58
N ALA A 157 -1.38 -4.12 -25.57
CA ALA A 157 -1.31 -5.42 -26.25
C ALA A 157 0.09 -5.72 -26.82
N LYS A 158 0.79 -4.67 -27.32
CA LYS A 158 2.16 -4.79 -27.83
C LYS A 158 3.15 -5.15 -26.71
N GLN A 159 3.07 -4.45 -25.56
CA GLN A 159 3.91 -4.73 -24.40
C GLN A 159 3.70 -6.14 -23.86
N ARG A 160 2.44 -6.58 -23.72
CA ARG A 160 2.12 -7.95 -23.28
C ARG A 160 2.65 -9.02 -24.23
N LYS A 161 2.54 -8.79 -25.54
CA LYS A 161 3.09 -9.71 -26.55
C LYS A 161 4.62 -9.81 -26.47
N GLU A 162 5.29 -8.68 -26.32
CA GLU A 162 6.74 -8.63 -26.17
C GLU A 162 7.19 -9.33 -24.89
N TRP A 163 6.52 -9.06 -23.76
CA TRP A 163 6.80 -9.69 -22.48
C TRP A 163 6.68 -11.22 -22.54
N ARG A 164 5.61 -11.74 -23.19
CA ARG A 164 5.48 -13.20 -23.38
C ARG A 164 6.61 -13.78 -24.26
N ARG A 165 7.08 -13.01 -25.25
CA ARG A 165 8.18 -13.45 -26.11
C ARG A 165 9.52 -13.51 -25.38
N SER A 166 9.79 -12.54 -24.51
CA SER A 166 11.05 -12.44 -23.76
C SER A 166 11.06 -13.27 -22.46
N GLY A 167 9.89 -13.67 -21.95
CA GLY A 167 9.75 -14.37 -20.67
C GLY A 167 9.79 -13.42 -19.47
N ARG A 168 10.46 -12.28 -19.60
CA ARG A 168 10.54 -11.21 -18.58
C ARG A 168 10.81 -9.86 -19.23
N ILE A 169 10.55 -8.81 -18.47
CA ILE A 169 10.97 -7.45 -18.80
C ILE A 169 11.81 -6.88 -17.66
N GLU A 170 12.66 -5.90 -18.01
CA GLU A 170 13.54 -5.24 -17.04
C GLU A 170 13.05 -3.80 -16.81
N ILE A 171 12.95 -3.40 -15.55
CA ILE A 171 12.54 -2.05 -15.16
C ILE A 171 13.69 -1.37 -14.43
N LEU A 172 14.10 -0.21 -14.91
CA LEU A 172 15.14 0.57 -14.26
C LEU A 172 14.64 1.12 -12.90
N ASN A 173 15.39 0.82 -11.86
CA ASN A 173 15.28 1.56 -10.60
C ASN A 173 16.19 2.80 -10.70
N SER A 174 15.61 3.95 -11.00
CA SER A 174 16.37 5.19 -11.20
C SER A 174 17.14 5.66 -9.97
N ARG A 175 16.72 5.25 -8.77
CA ARG A 175 17.42 5.57 -7.51
C ARG A 175 18.78 4.87 -7.41
N THR A 176 18.86 3.60 -7.81
CA THR A 176 20.06 2.76 -7.63
C THR A 176 20.78 2.45 -8.93
N GLY A 177 20.18 2.75 -10.08
CA GLY A 177 20.67 2.32 -11.39
C GLY A 177 20.46 0.82 -11.66
N GLN A 178 19.85 0.07 -10.76
CA GLN A 178 19.65 -1.37 -10.86
C GLN A 178 18.50 -1.70 -11.80
N MET A 179 18.69 -2.71 -12.65
CA MET A 179 17.62 -3.31 -13.46
C MET A 179 16.88 -4.34 -12.61
N LEU A 180 15.57 -4.19 -12.50
CA LEU A 180 14.69 -5.05 -11.71
C LEU A 180 13.85 -5.91 -12.67
N PRO A 181 13.89 -7.25 -12.55
CA PRO A 181 13.16 -8.14 -13.43
C PRO A 181 11.68 -8.24 -13.07
N LEU A 182 10.79 -8.22 -14.05
CA LEU A 182 9.39 -8.62 -13.91
C LEU A 182 9.15 -9.87 -14.75
N GLY A 183 8.86 -10.97 -14.09
CA GLY A 183 8.56 -12.26 -14.71
C GLY A 183 7.15 -12.35 -15.28
N LEU A 184 6.91 -13.38 -16.08
CA LEU A 184 5.57 -13.63 -16.66
C LEU A 184 4.49 -13.85 -15.61
N ALA A 185 4.84 -14.28 -14.40
CA ALA A 185 3.90 -14.53 -13.31
C ALA A 185 2.99 -13.32 -13.05
N LEU A 186 3.53 -12.10 -13.06
CA LEU A 186 2.75 -10.87 -12.86
C LEU A 186 1.74 -10.63 -13.99
N LEU A 187 2.17 -10.84 -15.26
CA LEU A 187 1.29 -10.68 -16.41
C LEU A 187 0.17 -11.74 -16.40
N GLU A 188 0.53 -12.99 -16.19
CA GLU A 188 -0.41 -14.12 -16.14
C GLU A 188 -1.41 -13.99 -14.99
N ASP A 189 -0.97 -13.53 -13.81
CA ASP A 189 -1.83 -13.24 -12.69
C ASP A 189 -2.84 -12.16 -13.05
N SER A 190 -2.41 -11.04 -13.63
CA SER A 190 -3.28 -9.93 -14.02
C SER A 190 -4.35 -10.32 -15.04
N GLU A 191 -4.08 -11.34 -15.87
CA GLU A 191 -5.03 -11.84 -16.88
C GLU A 191 -5.92 -12.96 -16.33
N ARG A 192 -5.35 -13.92 -15.61
CA ARG A 192 -6.08 -15.05 -15.01
C ARG A 192 -7.07 -14.58 -13.96
N ASN A 193 -6.66 -13.62 -13.14
CA ASN A 193 -7.42 -13.08 -12.03
C ASN A 193 -8.07 -11.71 -12.36
N ALA A 194 -8.26 -11.38 -13.65
CA ALA A 194 -8.74 -10.08 -14.10
C ALA A 194 -10.07 -9.64 -13.44
N GLN A 195 -10.94 -10.58 -13.08
CA GLN A 195 -12.21 -10.26 -12.39
C GLN A 195 -12.00 -9.85 -10.94
N ARG A 196 -11.10 -10.51 -10.19
CA ARG A 196 -10.75 -10.15 -8.81
C ARG A 196 -9.93 -8.87 -8.79
N LEU A 197 -9.02 -8.72 -9.76
CA LEU A 197 -8.10 -7.59 -9.90
C LEU A 197 -8.72 -6.36 -10.59
N ASP A 198 -10.05 -6.33 -10.76
CA ASP A 198 -10.79 -5.15 -11.23
C ASP A 198 -10.96 -4.17 -10.06
N VAL A 199 -9.98 -3.26 -9.93
CA VAL A 199 -9.88 -2.30 -8.82
C VAL A 199 -11.09 -1.37 -8.77
N LEU A 200 -11.60 -0.90 -9.91
CA LEU A 200 -12.78 -0.04 -9.96
C LEU A 200 -14.05 -0.78 -9.54
N LYS A 201 -14.20 -2.04 -9.95
CA LYS A 201 -15.29 -2.88 -9.49
C LYS A 201 -15.18 -3.19 -8.00
N ALA A 202 -13.97 -3.38 -7.45
CA ALA A 202 -13.76 -3.51 -6.02
C ALA A 202 -14.15 -2.21 -5.30
N ALA A 203 -13.68 -1.04 -5.78
CA ALA A 203 -14.05 0.27 -5.24
C ALA A 203 -15.58 0.48 -5.19
N SER A 204 -16.31 0.06 -6.24
CA SER A 204 -17.78 0.19 -6.27
C SER A 204 -18.52 -0.68 -5.25
N ARG A 205 -17.85 -1.66 -4.64
CA ARG A 205 -18.44 -2.57 -3.64
C ARG A 205 -17.99 -2.22 -2.21
N LEU A 206 -17.23 -1.14 -2.03
CA LEU A 206 -16.81 -0.71 -0.69
C LEU A 206 -18.03 -0.40 0.17
N SER A 207 -18.06 -0.95 1.37
CA SER A 207 -19.02 -0.65 2.41
C SER A 207 -18.47 0.25 3.52
N VAL A 208 -17.23 0.70 3.35
CA VAL A 208 -16.45 1.47 4.33
C VAL A 208 -16.13 2.87 3.81
N PRO A 209 -15.90 3.85 4.70
CA PRO A 209 -15.42 5.16 4.31
C PRO A 209 -14.11 5.09 3.52
N TYR A 210 -14.06 5.78 2.37
CA TYR A 210 -12.94 5.80 1.47
C TYR A 210 -12.46 7.22 1.15
N LEU A 211 -11.22 7.53 1.50
CA LEU A 211 -10.55 8.79 1.13
C LEU A 211 -9.52 8.53 0.02
N VAL A 212 -9.71 9.19 -1.12
CA VAL A 212 -8.74 9.20 -2.22
C VAL A 212 -7.98 10.51 -2.16
N ILE A 213 -6.65 10.45 -1.98
CA ILE A 213 -5.75 11.60 -2.06
C ILE A 213 -4.88 11.44 -3.30
N HIS A 214 -4.82 12.47 -4.16
CA HIS A 214 -4.00 12.43 -5.36
C HIS A 214 -3.37 13.79 -5.66
N GLY A 215 -2.08 13.78 -5.99
CA GLY A 215 -1.36 14.98 -6.40
C GLY A 215 -1.68 15.33 -7.85
N THR A 216 -1.91 16.62 -8.14
CA THR A 216 -2.26 17.07 -9.51
C THR A 216 -1.12 16.94 -10.50
N ASP A 217 0.13 16.97 -10.02
CA ASP A 217 1.36 16.90 -10.83
C ASP A 217 2.02 15.50 -10.77
N ASP A 218 1.23 14.45 -10.50
CA ASP A 218 1.72 13.08 -10.51
C ASP A 218 2.01 12.59 -11.94
N GLU A 219 3.29 12.50 -12.30
CA GLU A 219 3.76 12.02 -13.60
C GLU A 219 3.83 10.49 -13.70
N SER A 220 3.73 9.77 -12.58
CA SER A 220 3.81 8.30 -12.54
C SER A 220 2.45 7.63 -12.63
N VAL A 221 1.47 8.19 -11.92
CA VAL A 221 0.07 7.77 -11.92
C VAL A 221 -0.80 8.99 -12.18
N SER A 222 -1.49 8.97 -13.32
CA SER A 222 -2.33 10.11 -13.70
C SER A 222 -3.36 10.44 -12.62
N VAL A 223 -3.57 11.73 -12.34
CA VAL A 223 -4.64 12.20 -11.45
C VAL A 223 -6.02 11.64 -11.85
N ALA A 224 -6.21 11.31 -13.13
CA ALA A 224 -7.41 10.66 -13.62
C ALA A 224 -7.65 9.27 -12.99
N ASP A 225 -6.61 8.58 -12.52
CA ASP A 225 -6.78 7.30 -11.80
C ASP A 225 -7.41 7.56 -10.42
N GLY A 226 -6.97 8.58 -9.69
CA GLY A 226 -7.59 9.01 -8.44
C GLY A 226 -9.05 9.43 -8.61
N VAL A 227 -9.35 10.23 -9.65
CA VAL A 227 -10.73 10.62 -9.98
C VAL A 227 -11.60 9.39 -10.24
N ARG A 228 -11.14 8.43 -11.06
CA ARG A 228 -11.89 7.19 -11.35
C ARG A 228 -12.12 6.33 -10.11
N LEU A 229 -11.13 6.23 -9.22
CA LEU A 229 -11.29 5.50 -7.96
C LEU A 229 -12.37 6.14 -7.09
N ALA A 230 -12.37 7.47 -6.99
CA ALA A 230 -13.37 8.19 -6.23
C ALA A 230 -14.79 8.10 -6.85
N GLU A 231 -14.88 8.21 -8.18
CA GLU A 231 -16.16 8.06 -8.92
C GLU A 231 -16.73 6.64 -8.84
N ALA A 232 -15.84 5.63 -8.77
CA ALA A 232 -16.27 4.23 -8.64
C ALA A 232 -16.76 3.91 -7.23
N GLY A 233 -16.20 4.55 -6.20
CA GLY A 233 -16.61 4.34 -4.81
C GLY A 233 -18.01 4.85 -4.51
N PRO A 234 -18.68 4.34 -3.45
CA PRO A 234 -20.00 4.82 -3.06
C PRO A 234 -19.97 6.31 -2.69
N SER A 235 -20.75 7.13 -3.38
CA SER A 235 -20.72 8.60 -3.25
C SER A 235 -21.02 9.13 -1.85
N ALA A 236 -21.76 8.36 -1.03
CA ALA A 236 -22.10 8.74 0.34
C ALA A 236 -20.92 8.59 1.32
N SER A 237 -19.92 7.74 0.99
CA SER A 237 -18.80 7.40 1.88
C SER A 237 -17.42 7.57 1.23
N THR A 238 -17.37 8.07 -0.01
CA THR A 238 -16.12 8.31 -0.74
C THR A 238 -15.87 9.80 -0.89
N ARG A 239 -14.62 10.20 -0.59
CA ARG A 239 -14.15 11.58 -0.73
C ARG A 239 -12.88 11.63 -1.56
N LEU A 240 -12.81 12.58 -2.50
CA LEU A 240 -11.61 12.91 -3.27
C LEU A 240 -10.97 14.18 -2.74
N GLU A 241 -9.68 14.13 -2.45
CA GLU A 241 -8.85 15.29 -2.12
C GLU A 241 -7.70 15.39 -3.12
N LEU A 242 -7.67 16.47 -3.87
CA LEU A 242 -6.57 16.77 -4.77
C LEU A 242 -5.56 17.69 -4.08
N ILE A 243 -4.29 17.28 -4.13
CA ILE A 243 -3.18 18.10 -3.62
C ILE A 243 -2.55 18.83 -4.80
N GLU A 244 -2.83 20.11 -4.91
CA GLU A 244 -2.34 20.96 -5.99
C GLU A 244 -0.82 21.01 -6.00
N GLY A 245 -0.21 20.78 -7.18
CA GLY A 245 1.25 20.73 -7.36
C GLY A 245 1.92 19.48 -6.74
N GLY A 246 1.14 18.58 -6.12
CA GLY A 246 1.67 17.34 -5.53
C GLY A 246 2.09 16.36 -6.61
N GLY A 247 3.34 15.88 -6.56
CA GLY A 247 3.84 14.79 -7.41
C GLY A 247 3.57 13.41 -6.80
N HIS A 248 4.08 12.35 -7.45
CA HIS A 248 3.83 10.95 -7.08
C HIS A 248 4.17 10.60 -5.64
N THR A 249 5.22 11.18 -5.08
CA THR A 249 5.66 10.96 -3.70
C THR A 249 5.36 12.16 -2.80
N LEU A 250 4.46 13.05 -3.23
CA LEU A 250 4.11 14.28 -2.51
C LEU A 250 5.34 15.13 -2.17
N GLY A 251 6.33 15.13 -3.08
CA GLY A 251 7.60 15.84 -2.95
C GLY A 251 8.64 15.17 -2.05
N ALA A 252 8.33 14.04 -1.42
CA ALA A 252 9.29 13.31 -0.62
C ALA A 252 10.29 12.53 -1.49
N VAL A 253 11.51 12.38 -0.96
CA VAL A 253 12.60 11.65 -1.60
C VAL A 253 13.10 10.52 -0.69
N HIS A 254 13.94 9.65 -1.24
CA HIS A 254 14.65 8.65 -0.44
C HIS A 254 16.17 8.75 -0.70
N PRO A 255 17.02 8.82 0.34
CA PRO A 255 16.68 8.87 1.78
C PRO A 255 15.84 10.09 2.15
N PHE A 256 15.00 9.95 3.20
CA PHE A 256 14.07 10.98 3.61
C PHE A 256 14.78 12.28 4.05
N GLN A 257 14.38 13.40 3.45
CA GLN A 257 14.99 14.72 3.70
C GLN A 257 14.08 15.66 4.51
N GLY A 258 13.02 15.12 5.10
CA GLY A 258 12.02 15.89 5.84
C GLY A 258 10.67 15.96 5.11
N THR A 259 9.67 16.49 5.82
CA THR A 259 8.32 16.64 5.27
C THR A 259 8.25 17.81 4.29
N THR A 260 7.38 17.67 3.29
CA THR A 260 6.98 18.75 2.38
C THR A 260 5.59 19.24 2.78
N GLU A 261 5.16 20.38 2.26
CA GLU A 261 3.79 20.89 2.46
C GLU A 261 2.75 19.88 1.93
N HIS A 262 2.99 19.29 0.75
CA HIS A 262 2.10 18.30 0.15
C HIS A 262 1.99 17.03 1.01
N LEU A 263 3.12 16.51 1.51
CA LEU A 263 3.13 15.34 2.40
C LEU A 263 2.46 15.66 3.74
N THR A 264 2.74 16.81 4.33
CA THR A 264 2.10 17.26 5.56
C THR A 264 0.57 17.30 5.41
N ARG A 265 0.09 17.89 4.31
CA ARG A 265 -1.35 17.94 4.00
C ARG A 265 -1.96 16.55 3.86
N ALA A 266 -1.30 15.63 3.14
CA ALA A 266 -1.78 14.26 2.99
C ALA A 266 -1.86 13.51 4.33
N VAL A 267 -0.84 13.66 5.19
CA VAL A 267 -0.83 13.06 6.53
C VAL A 267 -1.95 13.63 7.40
N GLU A 268 -2.18 14.93 7.37
CA GLU A 268 -3.26 15.59 8.15
C GLU A 268 -4.65 15.10 7.73
N LEU A 269 -4.91 15.06 6.42
CA LEU A 269 -6.16 14.53 5.87
C LEU A 269 -6.36 13.06 6.27
N THR A 270 -5.30 12.26 6.17
CA THR A 270 -5.33 10.83 6.52
C THR A 270 -5.58 10.62 8.01
N ALA A 271 -4.88 11.34 8.88
CA ALA A 271 -5.06 11.24 10.33
C ALA A 271 -6.49 11.64 10.74
N GLY A 272 -7.00 12.77 10.20
CA GLY A 272 -8.37 13.18 10.42
C GLY A 272 -9.39 12.13 9.98
N TRP A 273 -9.19 11.58 8.76
CA TRP A 273 -10.07 10.55 8.21
C TRP A 273 -10.12 9.28 9.07
N PHE A 274 -8.97 8.77 9.52
CA PHE A 274 -8.93 7.62 10.42
C PHE A 274 -9.53 7.93 11.79
N SER A 275 -9.29 9.12 12.34
CA SER A 275 -9.88 9.51 13.64
C SER A 275 -11.42 9.59 13.59
N GLU A 276 -11.98 10.03 12.46
CA GLU A 276 -13.42 10.17 12.27
C GLU A 276 -14.13 8.86 11.91
N ASN A 277 -13.46 7.97 11.16
CA ASN A 277 -14.12 6.86 10.47
C ASN A 277 -13.63 5.47 10.89
N LEU A 278 -12.48 5.35 11.52
CA LEU A 278 -12.03 4.09 12.11
C LEU A 278 -12.51 4.04 13.57
N ALA A 279 -13.83 3.99 13.75
CA ALA A 279 -14.42 3.92 15.07
C ALA A 279 -14.14 2.57 15.75
N ASP A 280 -14.16 2.62 17.08
CA ASP A 280 -14.04 1.46 17.97
C ASP A 280 -15.26 0.54 17.85
#